data_631ac28e2694e98467dfee039aaacf72
#
_entry.id   631ac28e2694e98467dfee039aaacf72
#
_cell.length_a   1.000
_cell.length_b   1.000
_cell.length_c   1.000
_cell.angle_alpha   90.00
_cell.angle_beta   90.00
_cell.angle_gamma   90.00
#
_symmetry.space_group_name_H-M   'P 1'
#
loop_
_entity.id
_entity.type
_entity.pdbx_description
1 polymer ?
#
loop_
_entity_poly.entity_id
_entity_poly.type
_entity_poly.pdbx_seq_one_letter_code
_entity_poly.pdbx_strand_id
1 'polypeptide(L)'
;SAESVHYNNKEKIATIIFSDELSHGNIDGGHTYKIVCEHKGENLEQYVQFEVMTGVEDIIENLAEARNTSVQVDAKSMAELAEKFDPIKEGLEGMPFFKRIAFKQNQISVDDETGKKNKMIDAREIVAIISMFNISLYDALHHPTQAYSSKAKMLDMYLKNPEEYREYVNIMPDIFDLYDAVEMEFADAYNAGGGRYGRKKYAGYKDGKIVAKSKFGLNKMQYKVPDGLLYPVVAAFRSLLVKNKVTGKYEWKNGVGPIDVWDNNCLLYTSPSPRD
;
A
#
# COMPACT_ATOMS: atom_id res chain seq x y z
N SER A 1 20.97 19.57 -8.04
CA SER A 1 21.03 21.04 -7.89
C SER A 1 22.44 21.55 -8.11
N ALA A 2 22.59 22.80 -8.51
CA ALA A 2 23.86 23.48 -8.69
C ALA A 2 23.69 24.98 -8.43
N GLU A 3 24.80 25.67 -8.08
CA GLU A 3 24.80 27.12 -7.94
C GLU A 3 24.57 27.81 -9.28
N SER A 4 25.27 27.37 -10.32
CA SER A 4 25.12 27.94 -11.64
C SER A 4 25.48 26.98 -12.76
N VAL A 5 24.95 27.25 -13.96
CA VAL A 5 25.24 26.51 -15.18
C VAL A 5 25.57 27.48 -16.30
N HIS A 6 26.67 27.26 -16.98
CA HIS A 6 27.05 27.99 -18.17
C HIS A 6 27.27 27.07 -19.36
N TYR A 7 26.58 27.30 -20.45
CA TYR A 7 26.69 26.48 -21.66
C TYR A 7 27.42 27.21 -22.78
N ASN A 8 28.54 26.64 -23.24
CA ASN A 8 29.29 27.16 -24.38
C ASN A 8 28.77 26.52 -25.68
N ASN A 9 28.03 27.28 -26.46
CA ASN A 9 27.41 26.78 -27.71
C ASN A 9 28.42 26.37 -28.79
N LYS A 10 29.62 26.98 -28.80
CA LYS A 10 30.66 26.69 -29.82
C LYS A 10 31.34 25.34 -29.52
N GLU A 11 31.65 25.12 -28.27
CA GLU A 11 32.36 23.92 -27.82
C GLU A 11 31.43 22.78 -27.43
N LYS A 12 30.11 23.05 -27.29
CA LYS A 12 29.10 22.09 -26.82
C LYS A 12 29.39 21.58 -25.41
N ILE A 13 29.96 22.43 -24.55
CA ILE A 13 30.33 22.11 -23.18
C ILE A 13 29.45 22.88 -22.22
N ALA A 14 28.91 22.18 -21.21
CA ALA A 14 28.24 22.77 -20.06
C ALA A 14 29.20 22.77 -18.87
N THR A 15 29.39 23.93 -18.25
CA THR A 15 30.12 24.08 -16.99
C THR A 15 29.09 24.21 -15.86
N ILE A 16 29.16 23.33 -14.88
CA ILE A 16 28.27 23.31 -13.74
C ILE A 16 29.09 23.61 -12.49
N ILE A 17 28.66 24.59 -11.69
CA ILE A 17 29.36 25.01 -10.48
C ILE A 17 28.61 24.54 -9.26
N PHE A 18 29.33 23.86 -8.37
CA PHE A 18 28.88 23.43 -7.04
C PHE A 18 29.70 24.17 -6.00
N SER A 19 29.06 24.96 -5.15
CA SER A 19 29.76 25.78 -4.12
C SER A 19 29.48 25.31 -2.70
N ASP A 20 28.41 24.51 -2.50
CA ASP A 20 28.01 24.02 -1.19
C ASP A 20 27.70 22.53 -1.26
N GLU A 21 28.42 21.72 -0.49
CA GLU A 21 28.27 20.26 -0.44
C GLU A 21 26.93 19.81 0.19
N LEU A 22 26.29 20.67 0.96
CA LEU A 22 25.02 20.34 1.63
C LEU A 22 23.80 20.59 0.76
N SER A 23 23.88 21.57 -0.14
CA SER A 23 22.74 22.01 -0.96
C SER A 23 22.92 21.77 -2.47
N HIS A 24 24.14 21.45 -2.92
CA HIS A 24 24.42 21.18 -4.33
C HIS A 24 24.85 19.74 -4.55
N GLY A 25 24.29 19.11 -5.57
CA GLY A 25 24.60 17.72 -5.92
C GLY A 25 23.50 16.98 -6.64
N ASN A 26 23.61 15.67 -6.64
CA ASN A 26 22.63 14.79 -7.28
C ASN A 26 21.39 14.62 -6.41
N ILE A 27 20.25 15.14 -6.88
CA ILE A 27 18.95 15.05 -6.19
C ILE A 27 18.26 13.71 -6.51
N ASP A 28 18.41 13.22 -7.75
CA ASP A 28 17.79 11.98 -8.25
C ASP A 28 18.67 11.33 -9.31
N GLY A 29 18.49 10.03 -9.56
CA GLY A 29 19.27 9.29 -10.56
C GLY A 29 20.61 8.75 -10.05
N GLY A 30 20.79 8.54 -8.75
CA GLY A 30 22.03 8.03 -8.16
C GLY A 30 22.54 6.72 -8.77
N HIS A 31 21.65 5.80 -9.16
CA HIS A 31 22.01 4.56 -9.84
C HIS A 31 22.60 4.82 -11.23
N THR A 32 21.99 5.72 -12.02
CA THR A 32 22.50 6.11 -13.33
C THR A 32 23.86 6.78 -13.19
N TYR A 33 24.01 7.68 -12.21
CA TYR A 33 25.28 8.34 -11.94
C TYR A 33 26.40 7.33 -11.60
N LYS A 34 26.10 6.32 -10.77
CA LYS A 34 27.04 5.26 -10.43
C LYS A 34 27.51 4.50 -11.68
N ILE A 35 26.58 4.08 -12.55
CA ILE A 35 26.88 3.38 -13.80
C ILE A 35 27.75 4.25 -14.70
N VAL A 36 27.42 5.53 -14.84
CA VAL A 36 28.25 6.49 -15.63
C VAL A 36 29.67 6.57 -15.09
N CYS A 37 29.84 6.60 -13.76
CA CYS A 37 31.16 6.63 -13.12
C CYS A 37 31.94 5.33 -13.31
N GLU A 38 31.28 4.17 -13.27
CA GLU A 38 31.89 2.85 -13.48
C GLU A 38 32.42 2.68 -14.91
N HIS A 39 31.75 3.28 -15.89
CA HIS A 39 32.15 3.25 -17.31
C HIS A 39 32.91 4.51 -17.78
N LYS A 40 33.46 5.27 -16.85
CA LYS A 40 34.21 6.49 -17.17
C LYS A 40 35.45 6.16 -18.00
N GLY A 41 35.54 6.78 -19.19
CA GLY A 41 36.67 6.61 -20.11
C GLY A 41 36.44 5.53 -21.17
N GLU A 42 35.34 4.82 -21.14
CA GLU A 42 34.91 3.93 -22.23
C GLU A 42 34.27 4.76 -23.38
N ASN A 43 34.51 4.33 -24.62
CA ASN A 43 33.93 4.98 -25.79
C ASN A 43 32.53 4.39 -26.05
N LEU A 44 31.52 4.89 -25.33
CA LEU A 44 30.14 4.44 -25.43
C LEU A 44 29.34 5.39 -26.32
N GLU A 45 28.39 4.85 -27.08
CA GLU A 45 27.45 5.63 -27.90
C GLU A 45 26.16 6.01 -27.14
N GLN A 46 26.11 5.75 -25.82
CA GLN A 46 24.97 6.07 -24.97
C GLN A 46 25.00 7.52 -24.54
N TYR A 47 23.80 8.10 -24.44
CA TYR A 47 23.59 9.46 -23.95
C TYR A 47 22.74 9.43 -22.69
N VAL A 48 23.04 10.35 -21.79
CA VAL A 48 22.28 10.56 -20.55
C VAL A 48 21.73 11.98 -20.56
N GLN A 49 20.46 12.12 -20.25
CA GLN A 49 19.86 13.44 -20.08
C GLN A 49 20.15 13.95 -18.67
N PHE A 50 20.73 15.16 -18.57
CA PHE A 50 20.91 15.88 -17.33
C PHE A 50 19.93 17.05 -17.27
N GLU A 51 19.19 17.14 -16.17
CA GLU A 51 18.43 18.31 -15.80
C GLU A 51 19.15 18.97 -14.61
N VAL A 52 19.59 20.20 -14.78
CA VAL A 52 20.29 20.95 -13.75
C VAL A 52 19.40 22.09 -13.29
N MET A 53 19.11 22.13 -12.00
CA MET A 53 18.29 23.16 -11.36
C MET A 53 19.17 24.09 -10.52
N THR A 54 18.93 25.39 -10.61
CA THR A 54 19.61 26.42 -9.83
C THR A 54 18.61 27.23 -9.03
N GLY A 55 19.00 27.74 -7.84
CA GLY A 55 18.11 28.51 -6.97
C GLY A 55 17.00 27.67 -6.33
N VAL A 56 17.28 26.40 -6.02
CA VAL A 56 16.33 25.45 -5.43
C VAL A 56 16.76 24.99 -4.04
N GLU A 57 17.74 25.63 -3.44
CA GLU A 57 18.38 25.26 -2.18
C GLU A 57 17.35 25.11 -1.05
N ASP A 58 16.40 26.03 -0.97
CA ASP A 58 15.36 26.06 0.08
C ASP A 58 14.29 24.97 -0.08
N ILE A 59 14.21 24.32 -1.25
CA ILE A 59 13.16 23.35 -1.56
C ILE A 59 13.69 21.97 -1.96
N ILE A 60 15.01 21.73 -1.80
CA ILE A 60 15.68 20.49 -2.24
C ILE A 60 15.02 19.24 -1.66
N GLU A 61 14.73 19.22 -0.36
CA GLU A 61 14.10 18.07 0.30
C GLU A 61 12.73 17.78 -0.28
N ASN A 62 11.89 18.79 -0.44
CA ASN A 62 10.56 18.68 -1.04
C ASN A 62 10.63 18.20 -2.50
N LEU A 63 11.63 18.68 -3.23
CA LEU A 63 11.85 18.32 -4.62
C LEU A 63 12.32 16.86 -4.78
N ALA A 64 13.22 16.40 -3.91
CA ALA A 64 13.68 15.03 -3.87
C ALA A 64 12.54 14.07 -3.49
N GLU A 65 11.74 14.44 -2.50
CA GLU A 65 10.56 13.66 -2.11
C GLU A 65 9.52 13.59 -3.23
N ALA A 66 9.22 14.72 -3.87
CA ALA A 66 8.27 14.80 -4.99
C ALA A 66 8.72 13.95 -6.18
N ARG A 67 10.01 13.95 -6.54
CA ARG A 67 10.56 13.14 -7.63
C ARG A 67 10.55 11.65 -7.31
N ASN A 68 10.97 11.26 -6.12
CA ASN A 68 10.91 9.88 -5.68
C ASN A 68 9.47 9.36 -5.61
N THR A 69 8.55 10.21 -5.17
CA THR A 69 7.11 9.89 -5.14
C THR A 69 6.52 9.80 -6.54
N SER A 70 6.93 10.66 -7.49
CA SER A 70 6.41 10.64 -8.86
C SER A 70 6.77 9.37 -9.62
N VAL A 71 7.95 8.80 -9.39
CA VAL A 71 8.36 7.52 -10.00
C VAL A 71 7.46 6.37 -9.52
N GLN A 72 7.15 6.29 -8.21
CA GLN A 72 6.23 5.27 -7.68
C GLN A 72 4.81 5.46 -8.17
N VAL A 73 4.40 6.69 -8.35
CA VAL A 73 3.10 7.07 -8.84
C VAL A 73 2.93 6.74 -10.32
N ASP A 74 3.97 6.94 -11.10
CA ASP A 74 3.98 6.63 -12.53
C ASP A 74 3.78 5.12 -12.77
N ALA A 75 4.41 4.27 -11.97
CA ALA A 75 4.22 2.81 -12.05
C ALA A 75 2.75 2.38 -11.85
N LYS A 76 2.04 2.96 -10.88
CA LYS A 76 0.62 2.67 -10.64
C LYS A 76 -0.28 3.18 -11.78
N SER A 77 -0.02 4.38 -12.25
CA SER A 77 -0.79 4.99 -13.36
C SER A 77 -0.55 4.26 -14.68
N MET A 78 0.68 3.84 -14.95
CA MET A 78 1.02 3.01 -16.10
C MET A 78 0.39 1.61 -15.99
N ALA A 79 0.34 1.02 -14.80
CA ALA A 79 -0.31 -0.26 -14.57
C ALA A 79 -1.82 -0.19 -14.84
N GLU A 80 -2.48 0.90 -14.44
CA GLU A 80 -3.89 1.13 -14.74
C GLU A 80 -4.12 1.32 -16.23
N LEU A 81 -3.27 2.08 -16.90
CA LEU A 81 -3.35 2.27 -18.36
C LEU A 81 -3.17 0.96 -19.13
N ALA A 82 -2.35 0.05 -18.59
CA ALA A 82 -2.12 -1.28 -19.16
C ALA A 82 -3.12 -2.33 -18.66
N GLU A 83 -4.25 -1.93 -18.06
CA GLU A 83 -5.33 -2.78 -17.58
C GLU A 83 -4.89 -3.85 -16.55
N LYS A 84 -3.73 -3.66 -15.94
CA LYS A 84 -3.17 -4.63 -14.99
C LYS A 84 -3.97 -4.75 -13.70
N PHE A 85 -4.86 -3.81 -13.38
CA PHE A 85 -5.75 -3.89 -12.22
C PHE A 85 -7.09 -4.59 -12.50
N ASP A 86 -7.31 -5.11 -13.70
CA ASP A 86 -8.57 -5.78 -14.06
C ASP A 86 -8.95 -6.94 -13.12
N PRO A 87 -8.01 -7.81 -12.66
CA PRO A 87 -8.36 -8.84 -11.69
C PRO A 87 -8.91 -8.28 -10.38
N ILE A 88 -8.34 -7.15 -9.92
CA ILE A 88 -8.81 -6.49 -8.69
C ILE A 88 -10.18 -5.85 -8.90
N LYS A 89 -10.38 -5.20 -10.05
CA LYS A 89 -11.66 -4.58 -10.41
C LYS A 89 -12.76 -5.63 -10.53
N GLU A 90 -12.49 -6.74 -11.22
CA GLU A 90 -13.44 -7.87 -11.35
C GLU A 90 -13.92 -8.38 -10.00
N GLY A 91 -13.00 -8.51 -9.03
CA GLY A 91 -13.35 -9.00 -7.70
C GLY A 91 -14.05 -8.00 -6.79
N LEU A 92 -13.89 -6.69 -7.05
CA LEU A 92 -14.32 -5.65 -6.11
C LEU A 92 -15.35 -4.66 -6.66
N GLU A 93 -15.70 -4.72 -7.96
CA GLU A 93 -16.59 -3.75 -8.60
C GLU A 93 -17.96 -3.60 -7.87
N GLY A 94 -18.47 -4.70 -7.29
CA GLY A 94 -19.70 -4.70 -6.50
C GLY A 94 -19.60 -4.12 -5.09
N MET A 95 -18.38 -3.83 -4.60
CA MET A 95 -18.18 -3.39 -3.22
C MET A 95 -18.53 -1.91 -3.03
N PRO A 96 -19.17 -1.53 -1.91
CA PRO A 96 -19.57 -0.13 -1.67
C PRO A 96 -18.42 0.87 -1.71
N PHE A 97 -17.21 0.43 -1.37
CA PHE A 97 -16.01 1.27 -1.37
C PHE A 97 -15.28 1.32 -2.71
N PHE A 98 -15.72 0.58 -3.74
CA PHE A 98 -15.00 0.46 -5.02
C PHE A 98 -14.68 1.83 -5.65
N LYS A 99 -15.66 2.74 -5.70
CA LYS A 99 -15.46 4.10 -6.22
C LYS A 99 -14.39 4.91 -5.47
N ARG A 100 -14.00 4.47 -4.29
CA ARG A 100 -12.97 5.12 -3.46
C ARG A 100 -11.56 4.56 -3.68
N ILE A 101 -11.41 3.50 -4.48
CA ILE A 101 -10.09 2.94 -4.79
C ILE A 101 -9.39 3.85 -5.81
N ALA A 102 -8.19 4.32 -5.46
CA ALA A 102 -7.36 5.16 -6.32
C ALA A 102 -6.38 4.28 -7.10
N PHE A 103 -6.75 3.91 -8.32
CA PHE A 103 -5.87 3.18 -9.25
C PHE A 103 -4.87 4.10 -9.96
N LYS A 104 -5.13 5.40 -9.99
CA LYS A 104 -4.26 6.43 -10.58
C LYS A 104 -3.83 7.44 -9.53
N GLN A 105 -2.76 8.16 -9.86
CA GLN A 105 -2.35 9.30 -9.03
C GLN A 105 -3.42 10.40 -9.05
N ASN A 106 -3.56 11.09 -7.93
CA ASN A 106 -4.47 12.22 -7.77
C ASN A 106 -5.93 11.92 -8.17
N GLN A 107 -6.28 10.64 -8.25
CA GLN A 107 -7.67 10.24 -8.46
C GLN A 107 -8.50 10.71 -7.27
N ILE A 108 -9.58 11.37 -7.55
CA ILE A 108 -10.57 11.82 -6.56
C ILE A 108 -11.90 11.15 -6.85
N SER A 109 -12.67 10.89 -5.80
CA SER A 109 -14.07 10.51 -5.88
C SER A 109 -14.88 11.48 -5.04
N VAL A 110 -16.06 11.78 -5.50
CA VAL A 110 -17.03 12.65 -4.81
C VAL A 110 -18.20 11.80 -4.43
N ASP A 111 -18.72 12.00 -3.23
CA ASP A 111 -19.92 11.36 -2.75
C ASP A 111 -21.13 11.94 -3.50
N ASP A 112 -21.89 11.06 -4.11
CA ASP A 112 -23.00 11.46 -5.02
C ASP A 112 -24.14 12.20 -4.27
N GLU A 113 -24.32 11.92 -2.96
CA GLU A 113 -25.39 12.52 -2.16
C GLU A 113 -24.95 13.84 -1.50
N THR A 114 -23.74 13.89 -0.99
CA THR A 114 -23.27 15.03 -0.19
C THR A 114 -22.41 16.01 -0.97
N GLY A 115 -21.95 15.67 -2.17
CA GLY A 115 -21.03 16.45 -2.98
C GLY A 115 -19.62 16.61 -2.37
N LYS A 116 -19.32 15.90 -1.28
CA LYS A 116 -18.02 15.98 -0.59
C LYS A 116 -17.01 15.01 -1.19
N LYS A 117 -15.73 15.41 -1.15
CA LYS A 117 -14.64 14.51 -1.55
C LYS A 117 -14.57 13.31 -0.62
N ASN A 118 -14.57 12.12 -1.19
CA ASN A 118 -14.37 10.88 -0.47
C ASN A 118 -12.91 10.73 -0.01
N LYS A 119 -12.72 10.06 1.13
CA LYS A 119 -11.39 9.58 1.53
C LYS A 119 -11.02 8.42 0.62
N MET A 120 -10.02 8.63 -0.23
CA MET A 120 -9.54 7.61 -1.17
C MET A 120 -8.75 6.51 -0.47
N ILE A 121 -8.77 5.33 -1.06
CA ILE A 121 -8.01 4.13 -0.66
C ILE A 121 -6.99 3.88 -1.77
N ASP A 122 -5.72 3.82 -1.44
CA ASP A 122 -4.69 3.54 -2.44
C ASP A 122 -4.78 2.08 -2.94
N ALA A 123 -4.73 1.87 -4.25
CA ALA A 123 -4.77 0.52 -4.84
C ALA A 123 -3.63 -0.38 -4.32
N ARG A 124 -2.48 0.20 -3.93
CA ARG A 124 -1.38 -0.55 -3.28
C ARG A 124 -1.82 -1.19 -1.96
N GLU A 125 -2.71 -0.55 -1.22
CA GLU A 125 -3.26 -1.11 0.01
C GLU A 125 -4.20 -2.28 -0.27
N ILE A 126 -5.05 -2.14 -1.28
CA ILE A 126 -5.92 -3.22 -1.75
C ILE A 126 -5.09 -4.45 -2.13
N VAL A 127 -4.08 -4.26 -2.97
CA VAL A 127 -3.16 -5.33 -3.37
C VAL A 127 -2.47 -5.96 -2.17
N ALA A 128 -1.98 -5.16 -1.22
CA ALA A 128 -1.30 -5.65 -0.02
C ALA A 128 -2.23 -6.53 0.84
N ILE A 129 -3.48 -6.12 1.03
CA ILE A 129 -4.46 -6.89 1.80
C ILE A 129 -4.78 -8.22 1.12
N ILE A 130 -5.05 -8.22 -0.19
CA ILE A 130 -5.30 -9.47 -0.92
C ILE A 130 -4.06 -10.37 -0.88
N SER A 131 -2.86 -9.80 -1.04
CA SER A 131 -1.60 -10.55 -0.99
C SER A 131 -1.36 -11.27 0.33
N MET A 132 -1.93 -10.80 1.45
CA MET A 132 -1.85 -11.52 2.73
C MET A 132 -2.51 -12.90 2.68
N PHE A 133 -3.43 -13.10 1.76
CA PHE A 133 -4.14 -14.38 1.54
C PHE A 133 -3.46 -15.27 0.50
N ASN A 134 -2.35 -14.85 -0.07
CA ASN A 134 -1.60 -15.68 -1.02
C ASN A 134 -0.82 -16.79 -0.27
N ILE A 135 -1.48 -17.97 -0.15
CA ILE A 135 -0.92 -19.13 0.55
C ILE A 135 0.24 -19.79 -0.20
N SER A 136 0.44 -19.47 -1.47
CA SER A 136 1.61 -19.91 -2.23
C SER A 136 2.87 -19.14 -1.83
N LEU A 137 2.73 -17.88 -1.42
CA LEU A 137 3.82 -17.03 -0.93
C LEU A 137 3.98 -17.12 0.59
N TYR A 138 2.87 -17.25 1.32
CA TYR A 138 2.79 -17.18 2.78
C TYR A 138 2.11 -18.41 3.35
N ASP A 139 2.85 -19.48 3.47
CA ASP A 139 2.41 -20.74 4.08
C ASP A 139 2.37 -20.66 5.62
N ALA A 140 2.28 -21.81 6.28
CA ALA A 140 2.24 -21.90 7.73
C ALA A 140 3.53 -21.42 8.43
N LEU A 141 4.67 -21.46 7.71
CA LEU A 141 5.99 -21.08 8.24
C LEU A 141 6.39 -19.65 7.87
N HIS A 142 5.80 -19.11 6.80
CA HIS A 142 6.13 -17.79 6.27
C HIS A 142 4.96 -16.83 6.50
N HIS A 143 5.06 -16.07 7.58
CA HIS A 143 4.05 -15.06 7.91
C HIS A 143 4.08 -13.88 6.91
N PRO A 144 2.92 -13.32 6.48
CA PRO A 144 2.84 -12.27 5.45
C PRO A 144 3.30 -10.87 5.93
N THR A 145 4.37 -10.81 6.76
CA THR A 145 4.95 -9.56 7.28
C THR A 145 5.29 -8.58 6.18
N GLN A 146 5.74 -9.07 5.03
CA GLN A 146 6.10 -8.25 3.89
C GLN A 146 4.89 -7.55 3.28
N ALA A 147 3.72 -8.20 3.26
CA ALA A 147 2.50 -7.64 2.71
C ALA A 147 2.05 -6.37 3.44
N TYR A 148 2.24 -6.30 4.78
CA TYR A 148 1.86 -5.12 5.54
C TYR A 148 3.02 -4.17 5.89
N SER A 149 4.27 -4.56 5.66
CA SER A 149 5.42 -3.68 5.89
C SER A 149 5.78 -2.83 4.68
N SER A 150 5.45 -3.26 3.45
CA SER A 150 5.80 -2.53 2.22
C SER A 150 4.75 -2.69 1.13
N LYS A 151 3.76 -1.79 1.12
CA LYS A 151 2.71 -1.73 0.09
C LYS A 151 3.27 -1.52 -1.33
N ALA A 152 4.37 -0.77 -1.46
CA ALA A 152 5.05 -0.57 -2.74
C ALA A 152 5.60 -1.89 -3.30
N LYS A 153 6.28 -2.67 -2.45
CA LYS A 153 6.83 -3.97 -2.84
C LYS A 153 5.73 -4.96 -3.23
N MET A 154 4.58 -4.90 -2.55
CA MET A 154 3.43 -5.73 -2.92
C MET A 154 2.88 -5.36 -4.29
N LEU A 155 2.83 -4.06 -4.62
CA LEU A 155 2.46 -3.64 -5.97
C LEU A 155 3.46 -4.15 -7.01
N ASP A 156 4.76 -4.04 -6.76
CA ASP A 156 5.79 -4.55 -7.68
C ASP A 156 5.67 -6.06 -7.91
N MET A 157 5.36 -6.81 -6.86
CA MET A 157 5.11 -8.27 -6.97
C MET A 157 3.85 -8.56 -7.76
N TYR A 158 2.76 -7.86 -7.48
CA TYR A 158 1.50 -7.97 -8.21
C TYR A 158 1.69 -7.70 -9.70
N LEU A 159 2.40 -6.63 -10.06
CA LEU A 159 2.60 -6.21 -11.45
C LEU A 159 3.42 -7.20 -12.29
N LYS A 160 4.16 -8.10 -11.65
CA LYS A 160 4.87 -9.19 -12.34
C LYS A 160 3.93 -10.28 -12.84
N ASN A 161 2.86 -10.56 -12.10
CA ASN A 161 1.86 -11.58 -12.44
C ASN A 161 0.45 -11.19 -11.96
N PRO A 162 -0.19 -10.16 -12.55
CA PRO A 162 -1.52 -9.71 -12.12
C PRO A 162 -2.59 -10.80 -12.26
N GLU A 163 -2.45 -11.65 -13.28
CA GLU A 163 -3.44 -12.69 -13.60
C GLU A 163 -3.57 -13.76 -12.50
N GLU A 164 -2.52 -13.97 -11.69
CA GLU A 164 -2.60 -14.87 -10.53
C GLU A 164 -3.69 -14.43 -9.54
N TYR A 165 -3.97 -13.12 -9.47
CA TYR A 165 -4.99 -12.59 -8.56
C TYR A 165 -6.42 -12.90 -9.00
N ARG A 166 -6.65 -13.35 -10.25
CA ARG A 166 -7.96 -13.88 -10.66
C ARG A 166 -8.36 -15.13 -9.91
N GLU A 167 -7.39 -15.85 -9.35
CA GLU A 167 -7.67 -17.00 -8.49
C GLU A 167 -8.41 -16.62 -7.20
N TYR A 168 -8.30 -15.35 -6.77
CA TYR A 168 -8.88 -14.81 -5.53
C TYR A 168 -10.19 -14.04 -5.74
N VAL A 169 -10.61 -13.79 -6.98
CA VAL A 169 -11.77 -12.94 -7.32
C VAL A 169 -13.02 -13.30 -6.52
N ASN A 170 -13.29 -14.63 -6.34
CA ASN A 170 -14.49 -15.11 -5.63
C ASN A 170 -14.48 -14.78 -4.13
N ILE A 171 -13.30 -14.61 -3.52
CA ILE A 171 -13.15 -14.38 -2.08
C ILE A 171 -12.74 -12.95 -1.73
N MET A 172 -12.45 -12.13 -2.73
CA MET A 172 -12.06 -10.74 -2.49
C MET A 172 -13.09 -9.95 -1.67
N PRO A 173 -14.40 -10.01 -1.98
CA PRO A 173 -15.40 -9.33 -1.17
C PRO A 173 -15.33 -9.74 0.30
N ASP A 174 -15.29 -11.03 0.58
CA ASP A 174 -15.27 -11.57 1.94
C ASP A 174 -14.01 -11.14 2.73
N ILE A 175 -12.87 -10.96 2.04
CA ILE A 175 -11.64 -10.47 2.66
C ILE A 175 -11.84 -9.05 3.20
N PHE A 176 -12.50 -8.18 2.44
CA PHE A 176 -12.71 -6.78 2.84
C PHE A 176 -13.85 -6.62 3.84
N ASP A 177 -14.88 -7.47 3.77
CA ASP A 177 -15.93 -7.55 4.79
C ASP A 177 -15.35 -8.04 6.11
N LEU A 178 -14.49 -9.08 6.09
CA LEU A 178 -13.73 -9.51 7.27
C LEU A 178 -12.86 -8.40 7.85
N TYR A 179 -12.13 -7.68 6.97
CA TYR A 179 -11.28 -6.58 7.42
C TYR A 179 -12.08 -5.54 8.20
N ASP A 180 -13.23 -5.12 7.67
CA ASP A 180 -14.07 -4.11 8.28
C ASP A 180 -14.71 -4.60 9.59
N ALA A 181 -15.16 -5.87 9.63
CA ALA A 181 -15.69 -6.50 10.84
C ALA A 181 -14.63 -6.56 11.95
N VAL A 182 -13.44 -7.07 11.64
CA VAL A 182 -12.33 -7.13 12.60
C VAL A 182 -11.93 -5.72 13.06
N GLU A 183 -11.86 -4.72 12.17
CA GLU A 183 -11.54 -3.34 12.52
C GLU A 183 -12.57 -2.76 13.52
N MET A 184 -13.84 -3.00 13.29
CA MET A 184 -14.94 -2.48 14.13
C MET A 184 -14.98 -3.14 15.49
N GLU A 185 -14.79 -4.44 15.56
CA GLU A 185 -15.00 -5.24 16.76
C GLU A 185 -13.73 -5.52 17.57
N PHE A 186 -12.55 -5.14 17.02
CA PHE A 186 -11.26 -5.40 17.64
C PHE A 186 -11.19 -5.00 19.10
N ALA A 187 -11.68 -3.79 19.43
CA ALA A 187 -11.63 -3.27 20.79
C ALA A 187 -12.48 -4.09 21.75
N ASP A 188 -13.66 -4.52 21.31
CA ASP A 188 -14.60 -5.30 22.12
C ASP A 188 -14.08 -6.72 22.31
N ALA A 189 -13.56 -7.35 21.26
CA ALA A 189 -12.91 -8.64 21.36
C ALA A 189 -11.68 -8.62 22.29
N TYR A 190 -10.85 -7.58 22.20
CA TYR A 190 -9.71 -7.38 23.09
C TYR A 190 -10.14 -7.21 24.55
N ASN A 191 -11.23 -6.46 24.81
CA ASN A 191 -11.76 -6.24 26.14
C ASN A 191 -12.40 -7.51 26.70
N ALA A 192 -13.12 -8.29 25.88
CA ALA A 192 -13.70 -9.57 26.26
C ALA A 192 -12.64 -10.59 26.70
N GLY A 193 -11.43 -10.53 26.09
CA GLY A 193 -10.27 -11.30 26.51
C GLY A 193 -9.59 -10.82 27.81
N GLY A 194 -10.21 -9.90 28.56
CA GLY A 194 -9.68 -9.37 29.81
C GLY A 194 -8.80 -8.13 29.66
N GLY A 195 -8.62 -7.63 28.41
CA GLY A 195 -7.86 -6.43 28.13
C GLY A 195 -8.63 -5.14 28.48
N ARG A 196 -7.95 -4.00 28.29
CA ARG A 196 -8.54 -2.66 28.43
C ARG A 196 -8.05 -1.79 27.28
N TYR A 197 -8.66 -1.99 26.10
CA TYR A 197 -8.21 -1.37 24.86
C TYR A 197 -8.19 0.16 24.94
N GLY A 198 -9.20 0.78 25.52
CA GLY A 198 -9.30 2.24 25.69
C GLY A 198 -8.16 2.89 26.49
N ARG A 199 -7.38 2.11 27.26
CA ARG A 199 -6.18 2.61 27.97
C ARG A 199 -4.94 2.71 27.09
N LYS A 200 -4.95 2.08 25.90
CA LYS A 200 -3.83 2.13 24.99
C LYS A 200 -3.81 3.51 24.29
N LYS A 201 -2.67 4.19 24.30
CA LYS A 201 -2.52 5.54 23.70
C LYS A 201 -2.93 5.60 22.24
N TYR A 202 -2.59 4.56 21.46
CA TYR A 202 -2.92 4.46 20.06
C TYR A 202 -4.41 4.24 19.78
N ALA A 203 -5.20 3.77 20.74
CA ALA A 203 -6.64 3.59 20.57
C ALA A 203 -7.39 4.93 20.41
N GLY A 204 -6.82 6.03 20.89
CA GLY A 204 -7.38 7.37 20.72
C GLY A 204 -8.75 7.57 21.39
N TYR A 205 -9.12 6.71 22.32
CA TYR A 205 -10.42 6.75 23.02
C TYR A 205 -10.66 8.09 23.71
N LYS A 206 -11.87 8.63 23.58
CA LYS A 206 -12.30 9.90 24.17
C LYS A 206 -13.74 9.79 24.70
N ASP A 207 -13.92 9.18 25.85
CA ASP A 207 -15.20 9.13 26.61
C ASP A 207 -16.43 8.82 25.72
N GLY A 208 -16.35 7.75 24.91
CA GLY A 208 -17.44 7.32 24.05
C GLY A 208 -17.65 8.14 22.76
N LYS A 209 -16.82 9.16 22.52
CA LYS A 209 -16.90 9.94 21.27
C LYS A 209 -16.40 9.14 20.07
N ILE A 210 -16.96 9.43 18.90
CA ILE A 210 -16.47 8.88 17.65
C ILE A 210 -15.09 9.50 17.34
N VAL A 211 -14.07 8.67 17.22
CA VAL A 211 -12.68 9.10 16.99
C VAL A 211 -12.12 8.61 15.66
N ALA A 212 -12.81 7.67 15.01
CA ALA A 212 -12.42 7.12 13.70
C ALA A 212 -13.65 6.70 12.91
N LYS A 213 -13.39 6.30 11.66
CA LYS A 213 -14.32 5.55 10.81
C LYS A 213 -13.58 4.35 10.28
N SER A 214 -14.27 3.22 10.13
CA SER A 214 -13.68 2.03 9.50
C SER A 214 -13.21 2.34 8.07
N LYS A 215 -12.23 1.60 7.62
CA LYS A 215 -11.51 1.93 6.38
C LYS A 215 -12.37 1.76 5.14
N PHE A 216 -13.10 0.66 5.06
CA PHE A 216 -13.89 0.30 3.90
C PHE A 216 -15.37 0.71 4.05
N GLY A 217 -16.01 0.34 5.16
CA GLY A 217 -17.43 0.64 5.41
C GLY A 217 -17.72 2.05 5.89
N LEU A 218 -16.68 2.83 6.30
CA LEU A 218 -16.83 4.17 6.90
C LEU A 218 -17.71 4.21 8.15
N ASN A 219 -17.86 3.07 8.83
CA ASN A 219 -18.62 2.94 10.05
C ASN A 219 -17.98 3.74 11.20
N LYS A 220 -18.80 4.34 12.04
CA LYS A 220 -18.35 5.17 13.17
C LYS A 220 -17.74 4.30 14.24
N MET A 221 -16.54 4.66 14.73
CA MET A 221 -15.78 3.91 15.71
C MET A 221 -15.37 4.80 16.88
N GLN A 222 -15.43 4.25 18.10
CA GLN A 222 -14.96 4.90 19.33
C GLN A 222 -13.46 4.69 19.56
N TYR A 223 -12.84 3.81 18.82
CA TYR A 223 -11.43 3.46 18.91
C TYR A 223 -10.76 3.52 17.54
N LYS A 224 -9.45 3.76 17.53
CA LYS A 224 -8.59 3.53 16.36
C LYS A 224 -7.93 2.18 16.52
N VAL A 225 -7.84 1.42 15.42
CA VAL A 225 -7.11 0.16 15.37
C VAL A 225 -5.94 0.33 14.41
N PRO A 226 -4.69 0.29 14.90
CA PRO A 226 -3.52 0.36 14.01
C PRO A 226 -3.42 -0.85 13.09
N ASP A 227 -2.96 -0.63 11.85
CA ASP A 227 -2.74 -1.69 10.86
C ASP A 227 -1.86 -2.83 11.42
N GLY A 228 -0.86 -2.50 12.26
CA GLY A 228 0.02 -3.49 12.87
C GLY A 228 -0.65 -4.49 13.81
N LEU A 229 -1.84 -4.15 14.34
CA LEU A 229 -2.66 -5.08 15.14
C LEU A 229 -3.69 -5.79 14.24
N LEU A 230 -4.25 -5.08 13.29
CA LEU A 230 -5.33 -5.54 12.44
C LEU A 230 -4.85 -6.57 11.41
N TYR A 231 -3.78 -6.26 10.69
CA TYR A 231 -3.30 -7.12 9.61
C TYR A 231 -2.93 -8.55 10.04
N PRO A 232 -2.23 -8.78 11.17
CA PRO A 232 -1.95 -10.14 11.62
C PRO A 232 -3.20 -10.96 11.88
N VAL A 233 -4.26 -10.34 12.43
CA VAL A 233 -5.53 -11.00 12.69
C VAL A 233 -6.22 -11.35 11.37
N VAL A 234 -6.40 -10.39 10.49
CA VAL A 234 -7.01 -10.60 9.16
C VAL A 234 -6.23 -11.65 8.37
N ALA A 235 -4.91 -11.56 8.35
CA ALA A 235 -4.05 -12.49 7.62
C ALA A 235 -4.11 -13.94 8.15
N ALA A 236 -4.48 -14.17 9.42
CA ALA A 236 -4.61 -15.51 9.98
C ALA A 236 -5.71 -16.32 9.26
N PHE A 237 -6.73 -15.65 8.76
CA PHE A 237 -7.85 -16.28 8.05
C PHE A 237 -7.46 -16.94 6.72
N ARG A 238 -6.27 -16.65 6.17
CA ARG A 238 -5.73 -17.37 5.01
C ARG A 238 -5.65 -18.89 5.25
N SER A 239 -5.57 -19.33 6.51
CA SER A 239 -5.58 -20.76 6.87
C SER A 239 -6.90 -21.48 6.55
N LEU A 240 -7.96 -20.72 6.30
CA LEU A 240 -9.27 -21.22 5.90
C LEU A 240 -9.38 -21.38 4.38
N LEU A 241 -8.37 -20.99 3.60
CA LEU A 241 -8.43 -21.10 2.14
C LEU A 241 -8.08 -22.50 1.66
N VAL A 242 -8.79 -22.92 0.62
CA VAL A 242 -8.49 -24.10 -0.18
C VAL A 242 -8.55 -23.72 -1.66
N LYS A 243 -7.68 -24.34 -2.47
CA LYS A 243 -7.73 -24.15 -3.93
C LYS A 243 -8.64 -25.22 -4.54
N ASN A 244 -9.70 -24.82 -5.19
CA ASN A 244 -10.57 -25.70 -5.94
C ASN A 244 -9.81 -26.24 -7.15
N LYS A 245 -9.65 -27.56 -7.23
CA LYS A 245 -8.87 -28.22 -8.28
C LYS A 245 -9.52 -28.16 -9.67
N VAL A 246 -10.83 -27.92 -9.72
CA VAL A 246 -11.59 -27.86 -10.98
C VAL A 246 -11.56 -26.47 -11.56
N THR A 247 -11.82 -25.44 -10.73
CA THR A 247 -11.89 -24.04 -11.16
C THR A 247 -10.56 -23.32 -11.13
N GLY A 248 -9.57 -23.85 -10.38
CA GLY A 248 -8.30 -23.19 -10.09
C GLY A 248 -8.41 -22.00 -9.13
N LYS A 249 -9.62 -21.64 -8.68
CA LYS A 249 -9.87 -20.49 -7.80
C LYS A 249 -9.78 -20.88 -6.33
N TYR A 250 -9.49 -19.91 -5.48
CA TYR A 250 -9.55 -20.07 -4.03
C TYR A 250 -10.98 -19.95 -3.51
N GLU A 251 -11.28 -20.75 -2.51
CA GLU A 251 -12.57 -20.84 -1.84
C GLU A 251 -12.35 -21.00 -0.33
N TRP A 252 -13.35 -20.64 0.46
CA TRP A 252 -13.33 -20.89 1.90
C TRP A 252 -13.58 -22.37 2.21
N LYS A 253 -12.77 -22.91 3.10
CA LYS A 253 -12.82 -24.32 3.50
C LYS A 253 -14.22 -24.70 4.02
N ASN A 254 -14.76 -25.79 3.51
CA ASN A 254 -16.10 -26.27 3.84
C ASN A 254 -17.24 -25.29 3.54
N GLY A 255 -17.02 -24.27 2.70
CA GLY A 255 -18.02 -23.26 2.39
C GLY A 255 -18.35 -22.30 3.56
N VAL A 256 -17.56 -22.32 4.63
CA VAL A 256 -17.77 -21.43 5.79
C VAL A 256 -17.00 -20.13 5.55
N GLY A 257 -17.70 -19.01 5.49
CA GLY A 257 -17.11 -17.68 5.30
C GLY A 257 -16.26 -17.22 6.49
N PRO A 258 -15.33 -16.27 6.26
CA PRO A 258 -14.45 -15.82 7.33
C PRO A 258 -15.19 -15.02 8.41
N ILE A 259 -16.30 -14.35 8.07
CA ILE A 259 -17.17 -13.65 9.03
C ILE A 259 -17.79 -14.64 10.02
N ASP A 260 -18.34 -15.75 9.53
CA ASP A 260 -18.93 -16.78 10.40
C ASP A 260 -17.90 -17.31 11.41
N VAL A 261 -16.66 -17.47 10.97
CA VAL A 261 -15.56 -17.91 11.85
C VAL A 261 -15.18 -16.82 12.84
N TRP A 262 -15.14 -15.57 12.42
CA TRP A 262 -14.86 -14.42 13.29
C TRP A 262 -15.92 -14.31 14.39
N ASP A 263 -17.19 -14.29 14.04
CA ASP A 263 -18.32 -14.13 14.97
C ASP A 263 -18.38 -15.26 16.02
N ASN A 264 -18.07 -16.48 15.61
CA ASN A 264 -18.11 -17.65 16.48
C ASN A 264 -16.85 -17.84 17.34
N ASN A 265 -15.69 -17.27 16.93
CA ASN A 265 -14.39 -17.58 17.53
C ASN A 265 -13.54 -16.35 17.86
N CYS A 266 -14.08 -15.14 17.83
CA CYS A 266 -13.30 -13.90 18.00
C CYS A 266 -12.46 -13.89 19.30
N LEU A 267 -12.91 -14.56 20.36
CA LEU A 267 -12.19 -14.64 21.65
C LEU A 267 -10.89 -15.45 21.58
N LEU A 268 -10.78 -16.40 20.64
CA LEU A 268 -9.59 -17.26 20.52
C LEU A 268 -8.39 -16.51 19.91
N TYR A 269 -8.64 -15.48 19.10
CA TYR A 269 -7.60 -14.73 18.40
C TYR A 269 -7.07 -13.53 19.20
N THR A 270 -7.76 -13.14 20.26
CA THR A 270 -7.43 -11.97 21.07
C THR A 270 -6.85 -12.33 22.44
N SER A 271 -6.50 -13.61 22.66
CA SER A 271 -5.86 -14.02 23.90
C SER A 271 -4.61 -13.16 24.16
N PRO A 272 -4.56 -12.42 25.29
CA PRO A 272 -3.37 -11.62 25.59
C PRO A 272 -2.17 -12.53 25.73
N SER A 273 -1.03 -12.07 25.22
CA SER A 273 0.25 -12.73 25.52
C SER A 273 0.37 -12.88 27.05
N PRO A 274 0.81 -14.02 27.58
CA PRO A 274 0.93 -14.25 29.01
C PRO A 274 1.96 -13.35 29.74
N ARG A 275 2.40 -12.29 29.10
CA ARG A 275 3.45 -11.39 29.61
C ARG A 275 3.08 -9.93 29.41
N ASP A 276 2.10 -9.46 30.18
CA ASP A 276 1.93 -8.02 30.46
C ASP A 276 1.59 -7.84 31.95
#